data_09050c70fbb2666508719a459db0afc7
#
_entry.id   09050c70fbb2666508719a459db0afc7
#
_cell.length_a   1.000
_cell.length_b   1.000
_cell.length_c   1.000
_cell.angle_alpha   90.00
_cell.angle_beta   90.00
_cell.angle_gamma   90.00
#
_symmetry.space_group_name_H-M   'P 1'
#
loop_
_entity.id
_entity.type
_entity.pdbx_description
1 polymer ?
#
loop_
_entity_poly.entity_id
_entity_poly.type
_entity_poly.pdbx_seq_one_letter_code
_entity_poly.pdbx_strand_id
1 'polypeptide(L)'
;MSKSGTIIIVDDNKGVLTAVQILLKNYFSKVVTLSSPVTLTTVIREEMPEVVLLDMNFTSGINTGNEGLFWLHEIKKVRPELPVVLFTAYADIDLAIRGIKEGASDFVVKPWNNQKLVETLQAAASSAQHGRKTGNKKEPVNTPPIYWGESKPMQQLRMLIEKVATTDANILITGENGTGKEMLAREIHALSNRRQQEMIAVDMGAITESLVKANSSVM
;
A
#
# COMPACT_ATOMS: atom_id res chain seq x y z
N MET A 1 19.91 -16.09 -1.68
CA MET A 1 19.19 -14.93 -2.29
C MET A 1 20.07 -13.69 -2.15
N SER A 2 20.21 -12.90 -3.20
CA SER A 2 20.90 -11.61 -3.14
C SER A 2 20.12 -10.66 -2.25
N LYS A 3 20.79 -10.01 -1.28
CA LYS A 3 20.15 -9.01 -0.43
C LYS A 3 19.89 -7.74 -1.24
N SER A 4 18.74 -7.10 -1.01
CA SER A 4 18.46 -5.74 -1.50
C SER A 4 19.39 -4.72 -0.84
N GLY A 5 19.44 -3.49 -1.33
CA GLY A 5 20.34 -2.44 -0.84
C GLY A 5 20.03 -1.95 0.58
N THR A 6 19.91 -0.64 0.76
CA THR A 6 19.67 -0.02 2.07
C THR A 6 18.17 0.24 2.30
N ILE A 7 17.69 -0.06 3.52
CA ILE A 7 16.36 0.33 4.00
C ILE A 7 16.49 1.25 5.23
N ILE A 8 15.64 2.26 5.32
CA ILE A 8 15.46 3.08 6.53
C ILE A 8 14.12 2.71 7.18
N ILE A 9 14.14 2.49 8.50
CA ILE A 9 12.97 2.25 9.32
C ILE A 9 12.84 3.42 10.29
N VAL A 10 11.67 4.05 10.32
CA VAL A 10 11.39 5.18 11.21
C VAL A 10 10.17 4.83 12.06
N ASP A 11 10.36 4.72 13.39
CA ASP A 11 9.32 4.35 14.36
C ASP A 11 9.78 4.80 15.75
N ASP A 12 8.93 5.42 16.56
CA ASP A 12 9.30 5.88 17.91
C ASP A 12 9.40 4.72 18.91
N ASN A 13 8.76 3.59 18.59
CA ASN A 13 8.78 2.39 19.43
C ASN A 13 10.05 1.57 19.19
N LYS A 14 10.97 1.61 20.15
CA LYS A 14 12.25 0.87 20.10
C LYS A 14 12.07 -0.65 19.96
N GLY A 15 11.00 -1.22 20.53
CA GLY A 15 10.68 -2.64 20.38
C GLY A 15 10.35 -3.01 18.95
N VAL A 16 9.54 -2.19 18.27
CA VAL A 16 9.21 -2.31 16.86
C VAL A 16 10.47 -2.19 16.00
N LEU A 17 11.29 -1.15 16.23
CA LEU A 17 12.55 -0.96 15.51
C LEU A 17 13.46 -2.19 15.62
N THR A 18 13.62 -2.72 16.83
CA THR A 18 14.48 -3.90 17.08
C THR A 18 13.94 -5.14 16.37
N ALA A 19 12.63 -5.41 16.49
CA ALA A 19 12.00 -6.59 15.89
C ALA A 19 12.09 -6.55 14.35
N VAL A 20 11.75 -5.41 13.75
CA VAL A 20 11.80 -5.23 12.31
C VAL A 20 13.23 -5.22 11.79
N GLN A 21 14.19 -4.62 12.51
CA GLN A 21 15.60 -4.64 12.17
C GLN A 21 16.17 -6.07 12.12
N ILE A 22 15.88 -6.89 13.11
CA ILE A 22 16.33 -8.29 13.16
C ILE A 22 15.76 -9.06 11.96
N LEU A 23 14.47 -8.89 11.67
CA LEU A 23 13.81 -9.52 10.53
C LEU A 23 14.47 -9.13 9.21
N LEU A 24 14.65 -7.82 8.98
CA LEU A 24 15.05 -7.28 7.68
C LEU A 24 16.55 -7.41 7.39
N LYS A 25 17.41 -7.65 8.38
CA LYS A 25 18.84 -7.96 8.18
C LYS A 25 19.12 -9.16 7.27
N ASN A 26 18.15 -10.07 7.15
CA ASN A 26 18.27 -11.22 6.26
C ASN A 26 17.98 -10.87 4.78
N TYR A 27 17.27 -9.78 4.53
CA TYR A 27 16.74 -9.40 3.22
C TYR A 27 17.40 -8.15 2.62
N PHE A 28 17.90 -7.24 3.47
CA PHE A 28 18.58 -6.01 3.06
C PHE A 28 20.05 -6.03 3.47
N SER A 29 20.90 -5.40 2.66
CA SER A 29 22.34 -5.30 2.91
C SER A 29 22.63 -4.38 4.09
N LYS A 30 21.86 -3.28 4.22
CA LYS A 30 21.95 -2.32 5.32
C LYS A 30 20.56 -1.96 5.81
N VAL A 31 20.38 -1.99 7.13
CA VAL A 31 19.14 -1.58 7.81
C VAL A 31 19.46 -0.45 8.77
N VAL A 32 18.97 0.74 8.46
CA VAL A 32 19.13 1.95 9.28
C VAL A 32 17.84 2.17 10.06
N THR A 33 17.93 2.43 11.35
CA THR A 33 16.77 2.65 12.24
C THR A 33 16.82 4.05 12.83
N LEU A 34 15.70 4.75 12.80
CA LEU A 34 15.52 6.08 13.37
C LEU A 34 14.34 6.05 14.35
N SER A 35 14.58 6.46 15.60
CA SER A 35 13.51 6.60 16.61
C SER A 35 12.79 7.95 16.52
N SER A 36 13.22 8.82 15.63
CA SER A 36 12.59 10.12 15.34
C SER A 36 12.83 10.48 13.89
N PRO A 37 11.85 11.06 13.20
CA PRO A 37 11.98 11.43 11.80
C PRO A 37 12.76 12.74 11.56
N VAL A 38 13.17 13.47 12.60
CA VAL A 38 13.81 14.80 12.48
C VAL A 38 15.06 14.78 11.58
N THR A 39 15.86 13.73 11.63
CA THR A 39 17.07 13.57 10.82
C THR A 39 16.84 12.80 9.53
N LEU A 40 15.62 12.38 9.25
CA LEU A 40 15.28 11.45 8.15
C LEU A 40 15.76 11.94 6.79
N THR A 41 15.51 13.22 6.46
CA THR A 41 15.89 13.79 5.16
C THR A 41 17.41 13.87 4.95
N THR A 42 18.17 14.08 6.03
CA THR A 42 19.65 14.04 6.00
C THR A 42 20.13 12.62 5.77
N VAL A 43 19.61 11.65 6.55
CA VAL A 43 19.98 10.23 6.42
C VAL A 43 19.61 9.67 5.05
N ILE A 44 18.49 10.10 4.43
CA ILE A 44 18.13 9.71 3.07
C ILE A 44 19.19 10.15 2.05
N ARG A 45 19.75 11.35 2.20
CA ARG A 45 20.80 11.85 1.30
C ARG A 45 22.12 11.11 1.48
N GLU A 46 22.48 10.76 2.70
CA GLU A 46 23.73 10.08 3.05
C GLU A 46 23.69 8.59 2.69
N GLU A 47 22.62 7.91 3.05
CA GLU A 47 22.50 6.46 2.94
C GLU A 47 21.92 5.99 1.61
N MET A 48 21.32 6.87 0.84
CA MET A 48 20.71 6.58 -0.48
C MET A 48 19.84 5.32 -0.45
N PRO A 49 18.82 5.23 0.41
CA PRO A 49 18.03 4.02 0.58
C PRO A 49 17.22 3.66 -0.68
N GLU A 50 16.87 2.39 -0.80
CA GLU A 50 15.97 1.87 -1.85
C GLU A 50 14.51 1.93 -1.43
N VAL A 51 14.23 1.90 -0.11
CA VAL A 51 12.88 2.00 0.44
C VAL A 51 12.93 2.56 1.85
N VAL A 52 11.85 3.23 2.26
CA VAL A 52 11.63 3.71 3.64
C VAL A 52 10.38 3.04 4.20
N LEU A 53 10.47 2.48 5.41
CA LEU A 53 9.33 2.09 6.23
C LEU A 53 9.09 3.20 7.25
N LEU A 54 7.95 3.87 7.16
CA LEU A 54 7.65 5.09 7.91
C LEU A 54 6.43 4.90 8.81
N ASP A 55 6.59 5.05 10.11
CA ASP A 55 5.46 5.11 11.04
C ASP A 55 4.56 6.32 10.76
N MET A 56 3.29 6.15 11.00
CA MET A 56 2.28 7.21 10.83
C MET A 56 2.18 8.13 12.05
N ASN A 57 2.60 7.68 13.23
CA ASN A 57 2.46 8.41 14.50
C ASN A 57 3.77 8.36 15.29
N PHE A 58 4.32 9.52 15.63
CA PHE A 58 5.57 9.67 16.40
C PHE A 58 5.37 10.30 17.78
N THR A 59 4.15 10.72 18.12
CA THR A 59 3.85 11.35 19.41
C THR A 59 2.91 10.48 20.22
N SER A 60 3.40 9.92 21.30
CA SER A 60 2.60 9.12 22.23
C SER A 60 1.41 9.94 22.76
N GLY A 61 0.19 9.56 22.38
CA GLY A 61 -1.07 10.11 22.92
C GLY A 61 -1.90 10.98 21.99
N ILE A 62 -1.40 11.38 20.80
CA ILE A 62 -2.17 12.12 19.80
C ILE A 62 -2.08 11.38 18.47
N ASN A 63 -2.90 10.37 18.29
CA ASN A 63 -2.96 9.58 17.06
C ASN A 63 -3.72 10.35 15.97
N THR A 64 -3.12 11.36 15.36
CA THR A 64 -3.73 12.07 14.23
C THR A 64 -3.27 11.53 12.87
N GLY A 65 -2.19 10.73 12.83
CA GLY A 65 -1.57 10.22 11.59
C GLY A 65 -1.03 11.30 10.63
N ASN A 66 -1.26 12.57 10.96
CA ASN A 66 -0.83 13.70 10.13
C ASN A 66 0.71 13.84 10.12
N GLU A 67 1.40 13.36 11.17
CA GLU A 67 2.85 13.39 11.24
C GLU A 67 3.49 12.50 10.17
N GLY A 68 2.99 11.27 9.99
CA GLY A 68 3.47 10.38 8.94
C GLY A 68 3.25 10.95 7.54
N LEU A 69 2.09 11.58 7.28
CA LEU A 69 1.82 12.25 6.01
C LEU A 69 2.75 13.46 5.79
N PHE A 70 2.99 14.25 6.83
CA PHE A 70 3.96 15.34 6.75
C PHE A 70 5.35 14.83 6.34
N TRP A 71 5.85 13.79 7.01
CA TRP A 71 7.16 13.23 6.69
C TRP A 71 7.19 12.53 5.33
N LEU A 72 6.10 11.91 4.89
CA LEU A 72 5.97 11.40 3.53
C LEU A 72 6.21 12.54 2.51
N HIS A 73 5.58 13.70 2.68
CA HIS A 73 5.79 14.84 1.81
C HIS A 73 7.24 15.36 1.85
N GLU A 74 7.85 15.44 3.03
CA GLU A 74 9.25 15.84 3.16
C GLU A 74 10.21 14.86 2.45
N ILE A 75 9.96 13.56 2.54
CA ILE A 75 10.70 12.54 1.76
C ILE A 75 10.53 12.78 0.27
N LYS A 76 9.29 12.97 -0.19
CA LYS A 76 8.98 13.16 -1.61
C LYS A 76 9.53 14.46 -2.20
N LYS A 77 9.71 15.51 -1.39
CA LYS A 77 10.43 16.74 -1.80
C LYS A 77 11.91 16.47 -2.05
N VAL A 78 12.55 15.65 -1.23
CA VAL A 78 13.99 15.33 -1.33
C VAL A 78 14.25 14.29 -2.41
N ARG A 79 13.42 13.24 -2.47
CA ARG A 79 13.53 12.14 -3.43
C ARG A 79 12.15 11.66 -3.86
N PRO A 80 11.57 12.27 -4.91
CA PRO A 80 10.22 11.96 -5.39
C PRO A 80 10.00 10.48 -5.74
N GLU A 81 11.05 9.84 -6.27
CA GLU A 81 11.04 8.44 -6.72
C GLU A 81 11.25 7.42 -5.59
N LEU A 82 11.64 7.86 -4.38
CA LEU A 82 11.93 6.95 -3.26
C LEU A 82 10.64 6.28 -2.78
N PRO A 83 10.55 4.94 -2.84
CA PRO A 83 9.41 4.25 -2.30
C PRO A 83 9.30 4.43 -0.79
N VAL A 84 8.09 4.74 -0.33
CA VAL A 84 7.75 4.85 1.08
C VAL A 84 6.61 3.90 1.36
N VAL A 85 6.82 2.96 2.28
CA VAL A 85 5.79 2.09 2.82
C VAL A 85 5.39 2.63 4.19
N LEU A 86 4.10 2.92 4.37
CA LEU A 86 3.57 3.44 5.62
C LEU A 86 3.38 2.29 6.62
N PHE A 87 3.74 2.52 7.88
CA PHE A 87 3.58 1.56 8.95
C PHE A 87 2.56 2.11 9.94
N THR A 88 1.35 1.56 9.94
CA THR A 88 0.20 2.19 10.57
C THR A 88 -0.43 1.31 11.64
N ALA A 89 -0.95 1.93 12.69
CA ALA A 89 -1.85 1.23 13.59
C ALA A 89 -3.20 1.00 12.89
N TYR A 90 -3.94 0.05 13.43
CA TYR A 90 -5.21 -0.40 12.89
C TYR A 90 -6.28 0.69 12.75
N ALA A 91 -6.31 1.64 13.68
CA ALA A 91 -7.27 2.75 13.69
C ALA A 91 -7.04 3.78 12.56
N ASP A 92 -5.90 3.72 11.87
CA ASP A 92 -5.42 4.77 10.96
C ASP A 92 -5.43 4.33 9.48
N ILE A 93 -6.23 3.32 9.11
CA ILE A 93 -6.29 2.81 7.71
C ILE A 93 -6.74 3.89 6.73
N ASP A 94 -7.68 4.74 7.09
CA ASP A 94 -8.12 5.85 6.24
C ASP A 94 -6.98 6.83 5.94
N LEU A 95 -6.11 7.05 6.93
CA LEU A 95 -4.90 7.86 6.77
C LEU A 95 -3.86 7.17 5.88
N ALA A 96 -3.72 5.85 5.98
CA ALA A 96 -2.85 5.09 5.09
C ALA A 96 -3.33 5.15 3.64
N ILE A 97 -4.65 5.02 3.39
CA ILE A 97 -5.25 5.21 2.06
C ILE A 97 -4.98 6.62 1.53
N ARG A 98 -5.10 7.63 2.38
CA ARG A 98 -4.75 9.00 2.03
C ARG A 98 -3.26 9.12 1.68
N GLY A 99 -2.38 8.49 2.46
CA GLY A 99 -0.94 8.44 2.19
C GLY A 99 -0.59 7.83 0.83
N ILE A 100 -1.30 6.78 0.40
CA ILE A 100 -1.15 6.22 -0.95
C ILE A 100 -1.49 7.28 -2.03
N LYS A 101 -2.59 8.02 -1.86
CA LYS A 101 -2.97 9.11 -2.78
C LYS A 101 -1.94 10.24 -2.80
N GLU A 102 -1.22 10.44 -1.71
CA GLU A 102 -0.17 11.46 -1.54
C GLU A 102 1.23 10.95 -1.92
N GLY A 103 1.33 9.71 -2.47
CA GLY A 103 2.53 9.18 -3.09
C GLY A 103 3.28 8.13 -2.28
N ALA A 104 2.73 7.59 -1.20
CA ALA A 104 3.27 6.37 -0.61
C ALA A 104 3.12 5.20 -1.59
N SER A 105 4.05 4.25 -1.54
CA SER A 105 4.03 3.09 -2.43
C SER A 105 3.09 2.00 -1.94
N ASP A 106 2.97 1.84 -0.61
CA ASP A 106 2.11 0.84 0.03
C ASP A 106 1.99 1.15 1.53
N PHE A 107 1.22 0.33 2.25
CA PHE A 107 1.16 0.38 3.72
C PHE A 107 1.13 -1.02 4.34
N VAL A 108 1.56 -1.13 5.60
CA VAL A 108 1.48 -2.33 6.43
C VAL A 108 0.85 -1.98 7.78
N VAL A 109 -0.08 -2.82 8.24
CA VAL A 109 -0.80 -2.59 9.50
C VAL A 109 -0.09 -3.29 10.67
N LYS A 110 -0.01 -2.62 11.81
CA LYS A 110 0.48 -3.16 13.09
C LYS A 110 -0.69 -3.81 13.86
N PRO A 111 -0.58 -5.04 14.40
CA PRO A 111 0.57 -5.95 14.32
C PRO A 111 0.67 -6.57 12.91
N TRP A 112 1.91 -6.78 12.46
CA TRP A 112 2.20 -7.25 11.09
C TRP A 112 2.48 -8.76 11.02
N ASN A 113 2.31 -9.30 9.80
CA ASN A 113 2.84 -10.61 9.42
C ASN A 113 4.25 -10.41 8.83
N ASN A 114 5.25 -11.16 9.32
CA ASN A 114 6.64 -11.02 8.90
C ASN A 114 6.85 -11.23 7.40
N GLN A 115 6.22 -12.27 6.84
CA GLN A 115 6.36 -12.59 5.43
C GLN A 115 5.77 -11.46 4.56
N LYS A 116 4.56 -10.99 4.88
CA LYS A 116 3.90 -9.91 4.16
C LYS A 116 4.68 -8.60 4.24
N LEU A 117 5.22 -8.24 5.41
CA LEU A 117 6.07 -7.06 5.57
C LEU A 117 7.29 -7.12 4.65
N VAL A 118 7.97 -8.28 4.59
CA VAL A 118 9.14 -8.47 3.73
C VAL A 118 8.76 -8.37 2.26
N GLU A 119 7.69 -9.06 1.83
CA GLU A 119 7.21 -9.04 0.45
C GLU A 119 6.87 -7.62 -0.01
N THR A 120 6.12 -6.87 0.81
CA THR A 120 5.75 -5.48 0.51
C THR A 120 6.99 -4.59 0.35
N LEU A 121 7.95 -4.69 1.27
CA LEU A 121 9.16 -3.86 1.23
C LEU A 121 10.07 -4.22 0.04
N GLN A 122 10.21 -5.51 -0.28
CA GLN A 122 10.99 -5.94 -1.45
C GLN A 122 10.33 -5.54 -2.77
N ALA A 123 9.01 -5.63 -2.88
CA ALA A 123 8.26 -5.17 -4.05
C ALA A 123 8.42 -3.65 -4.24
N ALA A 124 8.31 -2.86 -3.17
CA ALA A 124 8.53 -1.42 -3.21
C ALA A 124 9.96 -1.08 -3.63
N ALA A 125 10.98 -1.71 -3.05
CA ALA A 125 12.39 -1.50 -3.41
C ALA A 125 12.68 -1.84 -4.88
N SER A 126 12.11 -2.94 -5.39
CA SER A 126 12.29 -3.39 -6.77
C SER A 126 11.67 -2.43 -7.78
N SER A 127 10.54 -1.82 -7.47
CA SER A 127 9.88 -0.85 -8.35
C SER A 127 10.72 0.40 -8.59
N ALA A 128 11.51 0.84 -7.60
CA ALA A 128 12.43 1.97 -7.74
C ALA A 128 13.61 1.68 -8.68
N GLN A 129 14.07 0.43 -8.73
CA GLN A 129 15.18 0.04 -9.62
C GLN A 129 14.76 0.00 -11.08
N HIS A 130 13.52 -0.37 -11.37
CA HIS A 130 12.97 -0.37 -12.73
C HIS A 130 12.62 1.05 -13.22
N GLY A 131 12.23 1.97 -12.33
CA GLY A 131 11.98 3.37 -12.65
C GLY A 131 13.22 4.18 -13.07
N ARG A 132 14.43 3.72 -12.75
CA ARG A 132 15.69 4.37 -13.17
C ARG A 132 16.07 4.14 -14.64
N LYS A 133 15.46 3.17 -15.32
CA LYS A 133 15.78 2.83 -16.72
C LYS A 133 14.83 3.36 -17.76
N THR A 134 13.66 3.82 -17.38
CA THR A 134 12.70 4.41 -18.31
C THR A 134 11.93 5.53 -17.61
N GLY A 135 12.15 6.76 -18.06
CA GLY A 135 11.23 7.89 -17.84
C GLY A 135 9.94 7.62 -18.61
N ASN A 136 9.20 6.60 -18.21
CA ASN A 136 7.91 6.29 -18.79
C ASN A 136 6.83 6.44 -17.73
N LYS A 137 5.83 7.24 -18.05
CA LYS A 137 4.48 7.18 -17.51
C LYS A 137 4.16 5.73 -17.19
N LYS A 138 3.67 5.43 -15.95
CA LYS A 138 3.01 4.16 -15.66
C LYS A 138 2.04 3.92 -16.82
N GLU A 139 2.36 2.98 -17.69
CA GLU A 139 1.38 2.47 -18.64
C GLU A 139 0.20 1.98 -17.81
N PRO A 140 -1.03 2.25 -18.23
CA PRO A 140 -2.18 1.61 -17.62
C PRO A 140 -1.86 0.12 -17.64
N VAL A 141 -1.92 -0.53 -16.48
CA VAL A 141 -1.77 -1.99 -16.37
C VAL A 141 -2.73 -2.55 -17.41
N ASN A 142 -2.17 -3.02 -18.51
CA ASN A 142 -2.91 -3.60 -19.62
C ASN A 142 -3.40 -4.97 -19.15
N THR A 143 -4.33 -4.97 -18.21
CA THR A 143 -5.08 -6.17 -17.85
C THR A 143 -5.80 -6.56 -19.12
N PRO A 144 -5.60 -7.77 -19.63
CA PRO A 144 -6.32 -8.20 -20.82
C PRO A 144 -7.83 -8.00 -20.55
N PRO A 145 -8.58 -7.48 -21.53
CA PRO A 145 -10.00 -7.26 -21.34
C PRO A 145 -10.67 -8.58 -20.94
N ILE A 146 -11.66 -8.51 -20.06
CA ILE A 146 -12.41 -9.70 -19.65
C ILE A 146 -12.99 -10.36 -20.88
N TYR A 147 -12.67 -11.63 -21.08
CA TYR A 147 -13.36 -12.44 -22.07
C TYR A 147 -14.73 -12.86 -21.51
N TRP A 148 -15.77 -12.18 -21.93
CA TRP A 148 -17.13 -12.39 -21.42
C TRP A 148 -17.79 -13.69 -21.89
N GLY A 149 -17.28 -14.32 -22.94
CA GLY A 149 -17.89 -15.51 -23.51
C GLY A 149 -19.35 -15.29 -24.02
N GLU A 150 -19.97 -16.37 -24.42
CA GLU A 150 -21.35 -16.33 -25.02
C GLU A 150 -22.42 -16.85 -24.05
N SER A 151 -22.04 -17.24 -22.82
CA SER A 151 -23.00 -17.80 -21.86
C SER A 151 -23.98 -16.71 -21.36
N LYS A 152 -25.25 -17.08 -21.25
CA LYS A 152 -26.30 -16.17 -20.77
C LYS A 152 -25.98 -15.53 -19.42
N PRO A 153 -25.42 -16.28 -18.41
CA PRO A 153 -25.07 -15.68 -17.12
C PRO A 153 -23.98 -14.59 -17.24
N MET A 154 -22.97 -14.81 -18.09
CA MET A 154 -21.90 -13.82 -18.28
C MET A 154 -22.39 -12.57 -19.02
N GLN A 155 -23.28 -12.71 -19.98
CA GLN A 155 -23.91 -11.56 -20.64
C GLN A 155 -24.80 -10.76 -19.68
N GLN A 156 -25.57 -11.45 -18.82
CA GLN A 156 -26.36 -10.78 -17.77
C GLN A 156 -25.47 -10.03 -16.77
N LEU A 157 -24.35 -10.66 -16.35
CA LEU A 157 -23.36 -10.03 -15.47
C LEU A 157 -22.77 -8.77 -16.12
N ARG A 158 -22.41 -8.84 -17.40
CA ARG A 158 -21.89 -7.69 -18.14
C ARG A 158 -22.88 -6.53 -18.16
N MET A 159 -24.13 -6.78 -18.50
CA MET A 159 -25.18 -5.76 -18.50
C MET A 159 -25.40 -5.15 -17.11
N LEU A 160 -25.30 -5.97 -16.05
CA LEU A 160 -25.41 -5.49 -14.69
C LEU A 160 -24.26 -4.54 -14.34
N ILE A 161 -23.03 -4.91 -14.67
CA ILE A 161 -21.83 -4.10 -14.43
C ILE A 161 -21.90 -2.77 -15.15
N GLU A 162 -22.27 -2.76 -16.42
CA GLU A 162 -22.42 -1.53 -17.21
C GLU A 162 -23.41 -0.55 -16.56
N LYS A 163 -24.44 -1.06 -15.90
CA LYS A 163 -25.42 -0.24 -15.16
C LYS A 163 -24.91 0.27 -13.83
N VAL A 164 -24.24 -0.59 -13.03
CA VAL A 164 -23.82 -0.21 -11.67
C VAL A 164 -22.52 0.58 -11.65
N ALA A 165 -21.65 0.42 -12.63
CA ALA A 165 -20.35 1.11 -12.70
C ALA A 165 -20.49 2.63 -12.74
N THR A 166 -21.57 3.15 -13.28
CA THR A 166 -21.83 4.60 -13.39
C THR A 166 -22.47 5.20 -12.13
N THR A 167 -22.76 4.37 -11.13
CA THR A 167 -23.36 4.78 -9.86
C THR A 167 -22.31 4.95 -8.77
N ASP A 168 -22.65 5.67 -7.68
CA ASP A 168 -21.79 5.77 -6.47
C ASP A 168 -22.11 4.69 -5.42
N ALA A 169 -22.85 3.65 -5.79
CA ALA A 169 -23.23 2.57 -4.88
C ALA A 169 -22.03 1.70 -4.50
N ASN A 170 -22.01 1.22 -3.27
CA ASN A 170 -21.06 0.19 -2.84
C ASN A 170 -21.39 -1.15 -3.51
N ILE A 171 -20.40 -1.81 -4.09
CA ILE A 171 -20.57 -3.06 -4.81
C ILE A 171 -19.87 -4.18 -4.05
N LEU A 172 -20.60 -5.23 -3.69
CA LEU A 172 -20.04 -6.45 -3.10
C LEU A 172 -19.93 -7.54 -4.18
N ILE A 173 -18.71 -8.03 -4.43
CA ILE A 173 -18.43 -9.12 -5.35
C ILE A 173 -18.10 -10.38 -4.53
N THR A 174 -18.93 -11.42 -4.66
CA THR A 174 -18.76 -12.70 -3.97
C THR A 174 -18.47 -13.82 -4.95
N GLY A 175 -17.80 -14.88 -4.48
CA GLY A 175 -17.47 -16.06 -5.28
C GLY A 175 -16.25 -16.80 -4.73
N GLU A 176 -15.99 -18.01 -5.23
CA GLU A 176 -14.86 -18.84 -4.83
C GLU A 176 -13.49 -18.24 -5.21
N ASN A 177 -12.41 -18.75 -4.61
CA ASN A 177 -11.07 -18.31 -4.98
C ASN A 177 -10.76 -18.67 -6.43
N GLY A 178 -10.10 -17.75 -7.16
CA GLY A 178 -9.76 -17.96 -8.56
C GLY A 178 -10.87 -17.65 -9.58
N THR A 179 -12.07 -17.24 -9.17
CA THR A 179 -13.20 -16.94 -10.08
C THR A 179 -13.13 -15.60 -10.81
N GLY A 180 -12.01 -14.86 -10.68
CA GLY A 180 -11.82 -13.60 -11.42
C GLY A 180 -12.46 -12.36 -10.77
N LYS A 181 -12.78 -12.39 -9.47
CA LYS A 181 -13.36 -11.24 -8.74
C LYS A 181 -12.56 -9.95 -8.88
N GLU A 182 -11.23 -10.06 -8.84
CA GLU A 182 -10.34 -8.90 -9.00
C GLU A 182 -10.43 -8.32 -10.42
N MET A 183 -10.46 -9.16 -11.44
CA MET A 183 -10.63 -8.72 -12.83
C MET A 183 -11.97 -7.97 -12.99
N LEU A 184 -13.02 -8.50 -12.36
CA LEU A 184 -14.34 -7.89 -12.38
C LEU A 184 -14.35 -6.52 -11.71
N ALA A 185 -13.70 -6.38 -10.55
CA ALA A 185 -13.56 -5.11 -9.84
C ALA A 185 -12.82 -4.06 -10.67
N ARG A 186 -11.77 -4.46 -11.38
CA ARG A 186 -11.01 -3.59 -12.30
C ARG A 186 -11.84 -3.15 -13.50
N GLU A 187 -12.67 -4.04 -14.05
CA GLU A 187 -13.59 -3.72 -15.15
C GLU A 187 -14.65 -2.71 -14.70
N ILE A 188 -15.25 -2.92 -13.52
CA ILE A 188 -16.20 -1.96 -12.93
C ILE A 188 -15.55 -0.58 -12.78
N HIS A 189 -14.31 -0.53 -12.27
CA HIS A 189 -13.57 0.72 -12.16
C HIS A 189 -13.32 1.38 -13.51
N ALA A 190 -12.92 0.61 -14.53
CA ALA A 190 -12.66 1.10 -15.88
C ALA A 190 -13.93 1.69 -16.56
N LEU A 191 -15.11 1.16 -16.22
CA LEU A 191 -16.41 1.65 -16.70
C LEU A 191 -16.99 2.77 -15.84
N SER A 192 -16.41 3.06 -14.66
CA SER A 192 -16.96 4.02 -13.70
C SER A 192 -16.65 5.48 -14.07
N ASN A 193 -17.37 6.39 -13.42
CA ASN A 193 -17.07 7.82 -13.49
C ASN A 193 -15.69 8.17 -12.91
N ARG A 194 -15.09 7.25 -12.13
CA ARG A 194 -13.77 7.38 -11.51
C ARG A 194 -12.65 6.68 -12.27
N ARG A 195 -12.87 6.26 -13.52
CA ARG A 195 -11.92 5.52 -14.36
C ARG A 195 -10.55 6.19 -14.56
N GLN A 196 -10.48 7.51 -14.38
CA GLN A 196 -9.22 8.27 -14.44
C GLN A 196 -8.49 8.37 -13.09
N GLN A 197 -9.15 7.94 -12.00
CA GLN A 197 -8.54 7.89 -10.67
C GLN A 197 -7.84 6.55 -10.49
N GLU A 198 -6.82 6.51 -9.63
CA GLU A 198 -6.12 5.27 -9.31
C GLU A 198 -7.03 4.34 -8.49
N MET A 199 -7.14 3.06 -8.92
CA MET A 199 -7.83 2.03 -8.15
C MET A 199 -6.90 1.51 -7.06
N ILE A 200 -7.28 1.68 -5.80
CA ILE A 200 -6.52 1.19 -4.66
C ILE A 200 -7.10 -0.16 -4.24
N ALA A 201 -6.31 -1.22 -4.38
CA ALA A 201 -6.70 -2.55 -3.91
C ALA A 201 -6.19 -2.76 -2.47
N VAL A 202 -7.09 -3.05 -1.53
CA VAL A 202 -6.77 -3.34 -0.13
C VAL A 202 -7.13 -4.78 0.16
N ASP A 203 -6.14 -5.60 0.55
CA ASP A 203 -6.37 -6.98 0.96
C ASP A 203 -6.90 -7.04 2.41
N MET A 204 -8.21 -7.24 2.54
CA MET A 204 -8.88 -7.39 3.84
C MET A 204 -8.52 -8.69 4.57
N GLY A 205 -7.97 -9.70 3.90
CA GLY A 205 -7.46 -10.93 4.53
C GLY A 205 -6.22 -10.72 5.41
N ALA A 206 -5.57 -9.55 5.27
CA ALA A 206 -4.54 -9.10 6.20
C ALA A 206 -5.12 -8.47 7.49
N ILE A 207 -6.40 -8.29 7.53
CA ILE A 207 -7.14 -7.65 8.62
C ILE A 207 -7.73 -8.78 9.47
N THR A 208 -7.30 -8.91 10.74
CA THR A 208 -7.78 -9.95 11.65
C THR A 208 -9.29 -9.86 11.92
N GLU A 209 -9.96 -11.02 12.14
CA GLU A 209 -11.42 -11.16 12.37
C GLU A 209 -12.04 -10.21 13.42
N SER A 210 -11.25 -9.65 14.31
CA SER A 210 -11.72 -8.74 15.36
C SER A 210 -12.31 -7.43 14.84
N LEU A 211 -12.08 -7.08 13.58
CA LEU A 211 -12.53 -5.83 12.96
C LEU A 211 -13.86 -5.89 12.23
N VAL A 212 -14.16 -7.03 11.67
CA VAL A 212 -15.47 -7.20 11.04
C VAL A 212 -16.59 -7.06 12.09
N LYS A 213 -16.27 -7.37 13.36
CA LYS A 213 -17.23 -7.23 14.48
C LYS A 213 -17.36 -5.79 15.02
N ALA A 214 -16.37 -4.94 14.90
CA ALA A 214 -16.45 -3.57 15.41
C ALA A 214 -17.32 -2.65 14.55
N ASN A 215 -17.41 -2.88 13.23
CA ASN A 215 -18.24 -2.07 12.33
C ASN A 215 -19.69 -2.54 12.17
N SER A 216 -20.06 -3.69 12.73
CA SER A 216 -21.48 -4.15 12.74
C SER A 216 -22.28 -3.64 13.92
N SER A 217 -21.71 -2.82 14.82
CA SER A 217 -22.37 -2.29 16.02
C SER A 217 -22.74 -0.81 15.92
N VAL A 218 -22.63 -0.19 14.75
CA VAL A 218 -23.09 1.19 14.52
C VAL A 218 -24.14 1.17 13.41
N MET A 219 -25.35 0.84 13.79
CA MET A 219 -26.62 1.24 13.19
C MET A 219 -27.49 1.78 14.29
#